data_9d85ee60c77f241dfe7a335253aabb6f
#
_entry.id   9d85ee60c77f241dfe7a335253aabb6f
#
_cell.length_a   1.000
_cell.length_b   1.000
_cell.length_c   1.000
_cell.angle_alpha   90.00
_cell.angle_beta   90.00
_cell.angle_gamma   90.00
#
_symmetry.space_group_name_H-M   'P 1'
#
loop_
_entity.id
_entity.type
_entity.pdbx_description
1 polymer ?
#
loop_
_entity_poly.entity_id
_entity_poly.type
_entity_poly.pdbx_seq_one_letter_code
_entity_poly.pdbx_strand_id
1 'polypeptide(L)'
;MNEQQPTEEQLLEALRQIKTEDVVVQTVATLVNLAGQKLSVEGAKDPEEAKKAIDAARHMLPLAPEEAKGPIQNALDQVQMIYVK
;
A
#
# COMPACT_ATOMS: atom_id res chain seq x y z
N MET A 1 14.48 -26.28 16.16
CA MET A 1 13.23 -26.96 15.99
C MET A 1 12.23 -26.08 15.32
N ASN A 2 11.56 -26.59 14.38
CA ASN A 2 10.77 -25.77 13.51
C ASN A 2 9.31 -26.10 13.59
N GLU A 3 8.85 -26.23 14.80
CA GLU A 3 7.45 -26.53 15.01
C GLU A 3 6.54 -25.47 14.45
N GLN A 4 7.09 -24.24 14.31
CA GLN A 4 6.28 -23.15 13.83
C GLN A 4 6.37 -22.96 12.33
N GLN A 5 7.18 -23.75 11.67
CA GLN A 5 7.21 -23.69 10.23
C GLN A 5 6.00 -24.39 9.64
N PRO A 6 5.35 -23.77 8.67
CA PRO A 6 4.18 -24.40 8.06
C PRO A 6 4.59 -25.60 7.22
N THR A 7 3.70 -26.56 7.12
CA THR A 7 3.88 -27.69 6.22
C THR A 7 3.64 -27.25 4.79
N GLU A 8 4.00 -28.14 3.84
CA GLU A 8 3.71 -27.85 2.44
C GLU A 8 2.23 -27.63 2.21
N GLU A 9 1.39 -28.44 2.86
CA GLU A 9 -0.04 -28.29 2.70
C GLU A 9 -0.53 -26.95 3.21
N GLN A 10 0.02 -26.51 4.33
CA GLN A 10 -0.38 -25.22 4.89
C GLN A 10 0.05 -24.07 3.99
N LEU A 11 1.24 -24.20 3.40
CA LEU A 11 1.70 -23.18 2.46
C LEU A 11 0.83 -23.11 1.23
N LEU A 12 0.44 -24.27 0.69
CA LEU A 12 -0.43 -24.30 -0.47
C LEU A 12 -1.79 -23.71 -0.16
N GLU A 13 -2.31 -24.02 1.02
CA GLU A 13 -3.60 -23.49 1.41
C GLU A 13 -3.54 -21.98 1.54
N ALA A 14 -2.46 -21.46 2.13
CA ALA A 14 -2.27 -20.02 2.24
C ALA A 14 -2.23 -19.36 0.87
N LEU A 15 -1.50 -19.98 -0.07
CA LEU A 15 -1.42 -19.45 -1.42
C LEU A 15 -2.78 -19.42 -2.10
N ARG A 16 -3.60 -20.46 -1.87
CA ARG A 16 -4.91 -20.50 -2.49
C ARG A 16 -5.82 -19.39 -2.00
N GLN A 17 -5.60 -18.93 -0.76
CA GLN A 17 -6.45 -17.92 -0.16
C GLN A 17 -6.01 -16.51 -0.48
N ILE A 18 -4.80 -16.33 -1.00
CA ILE A 18 -4.33 -15.01 -1.37
C ILE A 18 -5.04 -14.55 -2.64
N LYS A 19 -5.65 -13.38 -2.56
CA LYS A 19 -6.30 -12.77 -3.72
C LYS A 19 -5.45 -11.62 -4.22
N THR A 20 -5.36 -11.49 -5.53
CA THR A 20 -4.58 -10.42 -6.11
C THR A 20 -5.06 -9.06 -5.61
N GLU A 21 -6.36 -8.87 -5.52
CA GLU A 21 -6.87 -7.57 -5.09
C GLU A 21 -6.50 -7.25 -3.65
N ASP A 22 -6.33 -8.28 -2.80
CA ASP A 22 -5.87 -8.04 -1.44
C ASP A 22 -4.43 -7.55 -1.43
N VAL A 23 -3.60 -8.13 -2.29
CA VAL A 23 -2.21 -7.69 -2.41
C VAL A 23 -2.16 -6.27 -2.95
N VAL A 24 -3.04 -5.94 -3.90
CA VAL A 24 -3.12 -4.58 -4.43
C VAL A 24 -3.43 -3.60 -3.30
N VAL A 25 -4.42 -3.92 -2.46
CA VAL A 25 -4.79 -3.03 -1.36
C VAL A 25 -3.60 -2.82 -0.42
N GLN A 26 -2.91 -3.89 -0.05
CA GLN A 26 -1.77 -3.77 0.84
C GLN A 26 -0.65 -2.94 0.22
N THR A 27 -0.41 -3.15 -1.07
CA THR A 27 0.63 -2.42 -1.76
C THR A 27 0.31 -0.93 -1.83
N VAL A 28 -0.94 -0.61 -2.16
CA VAL A 28 -1.36 0.79 -2.22
C VAL A 28 -1.26 1.44 -0.85
N ALA A 29 -1.68 0.73 0.20
CA ALA A 29 -1.58 1.27 1.55
C ALA A 29 -0.13 1.55 1.92
N THR A 30 0.77 0.65 1.55
CA THR A 30 2.20 0.85 1.81
C THR A 30 2.71 2.07 1.06
N LEU A 31 2.30 2.24 -0.19
CA LEU A 31 2.72 3.39 -0.98
C LEU A 31 2.21 4.70 -0.39
N VAL A 32 0.96 4.71 0.06
CA VAL A 32 0.39 5.91 0.68
C VAL A 32 1.14 6.25 1.97
N ASN A 33 1.41 5.24 2.79
CA ASN A 33 2.16 5.46 4.02
C ASN A 33 3.56 5.99 3.73
N LEU A 34 4.22 5.42 2.74
CA LEU A 34 5.56 5.86 2.37
C LEU A 34 5.52 7.32 1.92
N ALA A 35 4.54 7.66 1.09
CA ALA A 35 4.41 9.05 0.63
C ALA A 35 4.22 10.00 1.81
N GLY A 36 3.36 9.62 2.76
CA GLY A 36 3.14 10.45 3.93
C GLY A 36 4.40 10.64 4.74
N GLN A 37 5.16 9.58 4.92
CA GLN A 37 6.41 9.66 5.67
C GLN A 37 7.45 10.51 4.95
N LYS A 38 7.52 10.38 3.63
CA LYS A 38 8.48 11.17 2.84
C LYS A 38 8.12 12.64 2.79
N LEU A 39 6.91 12.99 3.20
CA LEU A 39 6.50 14.39 3.25
C LEU A 39 6.54 14.96 4.66
N SER A 40 6.51 14.12 5.68
CA SER A 40 6.27 14.58 7.05
C SER A 40 7.41 14.28 8.02
N VAL A 41 8.12 13.19 7.84
CA VAL A 41 9.10 12.76 8.83
C VAL A 41 10.38 13.54 8.64
N GLU A 42 10.79 14.21 9.71
CA GLU A 42 12.03 14.98 9.70
C GLU A 42 13.19 14.04 9.44
N GLY A 43 14.09 14.46 8.57
CA GLY A 43 15.23 13.63 8.21
C GLY A 43 14.97 12.65 7.08
N ALA A 44 13.70 12.44 6.74
CA ALA A 44 13.34 11.53 5.67
C ALA A 44 12.57 12.23 4.55
N LYS A 45 12.44 13.56 4.63
CA LYS A 45 11.65 14.29 3.65
C LYS A 45 12.24 14.18 2.27
N ASP A 46 11.41 13.80 1.32
CA ASP A 46 11.82 13.65 -0.07
C ASP A 46 10.58 13.78 -0.94
N PRO A 47 10.21 15.03 -1.31
CA PRO A 47 8.97 15.20 -2.07
C PRO A 47 8.95 14.47 -3.41
N GLU A 48 10.11 14.31 -4.05
CA GLU A 48 10.14 13.61 -5.32
C GLU A 48 9.80 12.14 -5.16
N GLU A 49 10.33 11.52 -4.11
CA GLU A 49 9.98 10.12 -3.84
C GLU A 49 8.54 9.99 -3.40
N ALA A 50 8.04 10.98 -2.65
CA ALA A 50 6.64 10.99 -2.27
C ALA A 50 5.75 11.05 -3.50
N LYS A 51 6.11 11.88 -4.47
CA LYS A 51 5.33 11.98 -5.70
C LYS A 51 5.29 10.65 -6.44
N LYS A 52 6.43 9.97 -6.51
CA LYS A 52 6.48 8.66 -7.16
C LYS A 52 5.54 7.68 -6.48
N ALA A 53 5.52 7.68 -5.15
CA ALA A 53 4.64 6.77 -4.41
C ALA A 53 3.17 7.12 -4.64
N ILE A 54 2.85 8.40 -4.66
CA ILE A 54 1.47 8.83 -4.93
C ILE A 54 1.04 8.41 -6.33
N ASP A 55 1.90 8.64 -7.32
CA ASP A 55 1.57 8.29 -8.70
C ASP A 55 1.38 6.78 -8.84
N ALA A 56 2.25 6.00 -8.21
CA ALA A 56 2.12 4.54 -8.26
C ALA A 56 0.82 4.09 -7.63
N ALA A 57 0.47 4.67 -6.48
CA ALA A 57 -0.77 4.30 -5.81
C ALA A 57 -1.99 4.62 -6.69
N ARG A 58 -1.96 5.77 -7.36
CA ARG A 58 -3.05 6.15 -8.24
C ARG A 58 -3.20 5.20 -9.42
N HIS A 59 -2.08 4.72 -9.95
CA HIS A 59 -2.13 3.77 -11.05
C HIS A 59 -2.72 2.45 -10.61
N MET A 60 -2.51 2.07 -9.37
CA MET A 60 -3.01 0.80 -8.86
C MET A 60 -4.44 0.87 -8.36
N LEU A 61 -4.92 2.08 -8.07
CA LEU A 61 -6.25 2.24 -7.48
C LEU A 61 -7.37 1.53 -8.25
N PRO A 62 -7.41 1.62 -9.59
CA PRO A 62 -8.48 0.94 -10.33
C PRO A 62 -8.49 -0.57 -10.16
N LEU A 63 -7.38 -1.15 -9.72
CA LEU A 63 -7.28 -2.60 -9.54
C LEU A 63 -7.76 -3.05 -8.17
N ALA A 64 -8.03 -2.10 -7.27
CA ALA A 64 -8.50 -2.43 -5.93
C ALA A 64 -9.98 -2.79 -5.97
N PRO A 65 -10.44 -3.59 -4.98
CA PRO A 65 -11.88 -3.86 -4.91
C PRO A 65 -12.66 -2.60 -4.60
N GLU A 66 -13.93 -2.59 -5.00
CA GLU A 66 -14.75 -1.39 -4.90
C GLU A 66 -14.82 -0.85 -3.48
N GLU A 67 -14.94 -1.75 -2.50
CA GLU A 67 -15.08 -1.30 -1.12
C GLU A 67 -13.81 -0.66 -0.58
N ALA A 68 -12.68 -0.88 -1.22
CA ALA A 68 -11.41 -0.29 -0.79
C ALA A 68 -11.10 1.02 -1.49
N LYS A 69 -11.75 1.30 -2.61
CA LYS A 69 -11.38 2.47 -3.42
C LYS A 69 -11.64 3.79 -2.71
N GLY A 70 -12.78 3.89 -2.02
CA GLY A 70 -13.10 5.11 -1.31
C GLY A 70 -12.09 5.47 -0.23
N PRO A 71 -11.83 4.55 0.71
CA PRO A 71 -10.83 4.83 1.74
C PRO A 71 -9.44 5.13 1.17
N ILE A 72 -9.03 4.42 0.13
CA ILE A 72 -7.73 4.68 -0.49
C ILE A 72 -7.70 6.06 -1.11
N GLN A 73 -8.77 6.43 -1.83
CA GLN A 73 -8.83 7.74 -2.45
C GLN A 73 -8.77 8.84 -1.40
N ASN A 74 -9.45 8.65 -0.28
CA ASN A 74 -9.40 9.63 0.80
C ASN A 74 -7.99 9.78 1.34
N ALA A 75 -7.29 8.66 1.53
CA ALA A 75 -5.91 8.70 2.02
C ALA A 75 -5.00 9.41 1.03
N LEU A 76 -5.18 9.14 -0.26
CA LEU A 76 -4.41 9.81 -1.29
C LEU A 76 -4.67 11.31 -1.29
N ASP A 77 -5.94 11.70 -1.12
CA ASP A 77 -6.28 13.11 -1.09
C ASP A 77 -5.59 13.82 0.08
N GLN A 78 -5.56 13.17 1.24
CA GLN A 78 -4.89 13.75 2.40
C GLN A 78 -3.40 13.92 2.18
N VAL A 79 -2.75 12.91 1.62
CA VAL A 79 -1.33 12.99 1.32
C VAL A 79 -1.06 14.07 0.28
N GLN A 80 -1.94 14.17 -0.72
CA GLN A 80 -1.79 15.18 -1.76
C GLN A 80 -1.86 16.58 -1.18
N MET A 81 -2.72 16.79 -0.19
CA MET A 81 -2.82 18.08 0.46
C MET A 81 -1.53 18.44 1.18
N ILE A 82 -0.88 17.47 1.79
CA ILE A 82 0.42 17.70 2.42
C ILE A 82 1.46 18.04 1.36
N TYR A 83 1.41 17.32 0.24
CA TYR A 83 2.39 17.49 -0.82
C TYR A 83 2.39 18.91 -1.39
N VAL A 84 1.21 19.50 -1.55
CA VAL A 84 1.11 20.82 -2.17
C VAL A 84 1.37 21.95 -1.18
N LYS A 85 1.54 21.63 0.07
CA LYS A 85 1.89 22.64 1.05
C LYS A 85 3.38 22.87 1.06
#